data_1a71204451b79b78ba16067c686ae0be
#
_entry.id   1a71204451b79b78ba16067c686ae0be
#
_cell.length_a   1.000
_cell.length_b   1.000
_cell.length_c   1.000
_cell.angle_alpha   90.00
_cell.angle_beta   90.00
_cell.angle_gamma   90.00
#
_symmetry.space_group_name_H-M   'P 1'
#
loop_
_entity.id
_entity.type
_entity.pdbx_description
1 polymer ?
#
loop_
_entity_poly.entity_id
_entity_poly.type
_entity_poly.pdbx_seq_one_letter_code
_entity_poly.pdbx_strand_id
1 'polypeptide(L)'
;MSQLSNRIADAFINYANAFKETPDNRLMAEKELKEALRQAIDFVPVKIWLDPKVKAQIPEYAHYMADPKEMGFGGHATDACCDVVCTSIEKTDDGRIKCGTGIHVALEDRDSLTIRPNSRITKMGYVVANAPMTGDECYRGEFFIVFRPIVDNPTPINIGDVIGQFEIPHHRQICWEPVKNLEDLGITDRGDGGFGSTAKK
;
A
#
# COMPACT_ATOMS: atom_id res chain seq x y z
N MET A 1 11.14 -13.46 15.53
CA MET A 1 9.66 -13.41 15.37
C MET A 1 9.22 -11.97 15.62
N SER A 2 8.31 -11.43 14.81
CA SER A 2 7.80 -10.07 14.98
C SER A 2 6.98 -9.95 16.28
N GLN A 3 6.84 -8.73 16.81
CA GLN A 3 5.95 -8.49 17.98
C GLN A 3 4.51 -8.95 17.70
N LEU A 4 4.06 -8.85 16.46
CA LEU A 4 2.75 -9.29 16.02
C LEU A 4 2.61 -10.83 16.10
N SER A 5 3.62 -11.58 15.63
CA SER A 5 3.62 -13.05 15.73
C SER A 5 3.52 -13.53 17.17
N ASN A 6 4.21 -12.84 18.10
CA ASN A 6 4.14 -13.19 19.51
C ASN A 6 2.75 -12.91 20.09
N ARG A 7 2.14 -11.76 19.76
CA ARG A 7 0.77 -11.41 20.22
C ARG A 7 -0.28 -12.40 19.73
N ILE A 8 -0.16 -12.87 18.48
CA ILE A 8 -1.07 -13.91 17.94
C ILE A 8 -0.88 -15.22 18.68
N ALA A 9 0.37 -15.63 18.91
CA ALA A 9 0.65 -16.87 19.65
C ALA A 9 0.10 -16.81 21.08
N ASP A 10 0.30 -15.69 21.78
CA ASP A 10 -0.22 -15.48 23.14
C ASP A 10 -1.76 -15.49 23.17
N ALA A 11 -2.41 -14.81 22.21
CA ALA A 11 -3.87 -14.80 22.09
C ALA A 11 -4.43 -16.20 21.81
N PHE A 12 -3.71 -17.00 20.99
CA PHE A 12 -4.11 -18.39 20.70
C PHE A 12 -3.97 -19.29 21.92
N ILE A 13 -2.90 -19.14 22.70
CA ILE A 13 -2.67 -19.87 23.96
C ILE A 13 -3.76 -19.51 24.97
N ASN A 14 -4.07 -18.23 25.13
CA ASN A 14 -5.12 -17.74 26.03
C ASN A 14 -6.49 -18.31 25.63
N TYR A 15 -6.83 -18.27 24.33
CA TYR A 15 -8.06 -18.87 23.83
C TYR A 15 -8.14 -20.38 24.11
N ALA A 16 -7.07 -21.12 23.85
CA ALA A 16 -7.02 -22.57 24.12
C ALA A 16 -7.17 -22.90 25.62
N ASN A 17 -6.59 -22.08 26.50
CA ASN A 17 -6.71 -22.25 27.95
C ASN A 17 -8.11 -21.90 28.44
N ALA A 18 -8.75 -20.88 27.89
CA ALA A 18 -10.10 -20.44 28.25
C ALA A 18 -11.19 -21.51 28.01
N PHE A 19 -10.92 -22.54 27.21
CA PHE A 19 -11.83 -23.67 27.04
C PHE A 19 -12.04 -24.47 28.32
N LYS A 20 -11.14 -24.36 29.28
CA LYS A 20 -11.21 -25.01 30.60
C LYS A 20 -11.91 -24.15 31.66
N GLU A 21 -12.31 -22.93 31.31
CA GLU A 21 -12.84 -21.93 32.21
C GLU A 21 -14.33 -21.61 31.96
N THR A 22 -14.82 -20.55 32.56
CA THR A 22 -16.23 -20.13 32.47
C THR A 22 -16.61 -19.64 31.07
N PRO A 23 -17.91 -19.66 30.70
CA PRO A 23 -18.38 -19.15 29.42
C PRO A 23 -17.96 -17.70 29.12
N ASP A 24 -17.91 -16.82 30.14
CA ASP A 24 -17.54 -15.42 30.01
C ASP A 24 -16.06 -15.27 29.63
N ASN A 25 -15.18 -16.08 30.26
CA ASN A 25 -13.76 -16.06 29.94
C ASN A 25 -13.49 -16.56 28.51
N ARG A 26 -14.26 -17.52 28.01
CA ARG A 26 -14.20 -17.99 26.63
C ARG A 26 -14.55 -16.87 25.65
N LEU A 27 -15.62 -16.12 25.94
CA LEU A 27 -16.08 -15.02 25.06
C LEU A 27 -15.03 -13.90 24.98
N MET A 28 -14.39 -13.58 26.12
CA MET A 28 -13.30 -12.60 26.16
C MET A 28 -12.10 -13.07 25.35
N ALA A 29 -11.62 -14.29 25.56
CA ALA A 29 -10.48 -14.84 24.84
C ALA A 29 -10.75 -15.00 23.32
N GLU A 30 -12.00 -15.29 22.94
CA GLU A 30 -12.42 -15.32 21.53
C GLU A 30 -12.33 -13.93 20.88
N LYS A 31 -12.75 -12.88 21.58
CA LYS A 31 -12.62 -11.50 21.11
C LYS A 31 -11.16 -11.09 20.93
N GLU A 32 -10.31 -11.41 21.91
CA GLU A 32 -8.87 -11.12 21.82
C GLU A 32 -8.21 -11.84 20.65
N LEU A 33 -8.53 -13.11 20.42
CA LEU A 33 -8.00 -13.87 19.29
C LEU A 33 -8.47 -13.31 17.95
N LYS A 34 -9.76 -12.99 17.81
CA LYS A 34 -10.31 -12.38 16.60
C LYS A 34 -9.62 -11.05 16.30
N GLU A 35 -9.38 -10.23 17.31
CA GLU A 35 -8.73 -8.95 17.13
C GLU A 35 -7.24 -9.10 16.78
N ALA A 36 -6.52 -10.02 17.43
CA ALA A 36 -5.14 -10.32 17.08
C ALA A 36 -5.00 -10.85 15.64
N LEU A 37 -5.93 -11.70 15.18
CA LEU A 37 -5.98 -12.18 13.82
C LEU A 37 -6.32 -11.05 12.82
N ARG A 38 -7.29 -10.19 13.15
CA ARG A 38 -7.63 -9.03 12.32
C ARG A 38 -6.41 -8.13 12.13
N GLN A 39 -5.72 -7.79 13.21
CA GLN A 39 -4.50 -6.98 13.13
C GLN A 39 -3.40 -7.64 12.30
N ALA A 40 -3.29 -8.96 12.35
CA ALA A 40 -2.33 -9.71 11.54
C ALA A 40 -2.65 -9.69 10.03
N ILE A 41 -3.93 -9.56 9.69
CA ILE A 41 -4.40 -9.47 8.30
C ILE A 41 -4.32 -8.03 7.80
N ASP A 42 -4.63 -7.05 8.67
CA ASP A 42 -4.77 -5.64 8.32
C ASP A 42 -3.42 -4.89 8.33
N PHE A 43 -2.39 -5.42 9.03
CA PHE A 43 -1.09 -4.76 9.16
C PHE A 43 0.05 -5.60 8.60
N VAL A 44 0.79 -5.01 7.68
CA VAL A 44 2.02 -5.59 7.13
C VAL A 44 3.22 -4.86 7.75
N PRO A 45 4.12 -5.58 8.47
CA PRO A 45 5.34 -4.96 9.00
C PRO A 45 6.32 -4.68 7.84
N VAL A 46 6.67 -3.41 7.65
CA VAL A 46 7.64 -2.97 6.66
C VAL A 46 8.82 -2.34 7.35
N LYS A 47 10.04 -2.86 7.10
CA LYS A 47 11.26 -2.19 7.55
C LYS A 47 11.52 -0.99 6.64
N ILE A 48 11.74 0.17 7.23
CA ILE A 48 11.98 1.43 6.52
C ILE A 48 13.31 2.03 6.95
N TRP A 49 14.08 2.51 5.98
CA TRP A 49 15.24 3.36 6.20
C TRP A 49 15.00 4.71 5.51
N LEU A 50 15.25 5.77 6.26
CA LEU A 50 15.13 7.14 5.80
C LEU A 50 16.52 7.72 5.57
N ASP A 51 16.79 8.26 4.38
CA ASP A 51 18.09 8.86 4.08
C ASP A 51 18.30 10.11 4.96
N PRO A 52 19.31 10.10 5.85
CA PRO A 52 19.57 11.24 6.74
C PRO A 52 20.09 12.49 6.00
N LYS A 53 20.50 12.37 4.75
CA LYS A 53 20.99 13.49 3.91
C LYS A 53 19.88 14.37 3.38
N VAL A 54 18.66 13.86 3.35
CA VAL A 54 17.46 14.57 2.92
C VAL A 54 16.44 14.56 4.08
N LYS A 55 15.45 15.43 4.02
CA LYS A 55 14.40 15.49 5.08
C LYS A 55 13.32 14.43 4.84
N ALA A 56 13.74 13.17 4.70
CA ALA A 56 12.81 12.06 4.53
C ALA A 56 11.97 11.86 5.79
N GLN A 57 10.70 11.50 5.60
CA GLN A 57 9.73 11.32 6.66
C GLN A 57 9.10 9.94 6.54
N ILE A 58 8.66 9.37 7.67
CA ILE A 58 7.83 8.17 7.65
C ILE A 58 6.50 8.52 6.97
N PRO A 59 6.07 7.76 5.96
CA PRO A 59 4.77 7.97 5.33
C PRO A 59 3.63 7.81 6.34
N GLU A 60 2.69 8.73 6.33
CA GLU A 60 1.57 8.75 7.26
C GLU A 60 0.23 8.75 6.53
N TYR A 61 -0.78 8.16 7.14
CA TYR A 61 -2.15 8.31 6.68
C TYR A 61 -2.67 9.70 7.05
N ALA A 62 -3.26 10.40 6.08
CA ALA A 62 -3.78 11.75 6.31
C ALA A 62 -4.98 11.74 7.28
N HIS A 63 -5.77 10.67 7.26
CA HIS A 63 -6.91 10.52 8.16
C HIS A 63 -6.76 9.26 8.99
N TYR A 64 -6.74 9.46 10.28
CA TYR A 64 -6.60 8.39 11.27
C TYR A 64 -7.74 8.49 12.28
N MET A 65 -8.54 7.45 12.40
CA MET A 65 -9.58 7.36 13.42
C MET A 65 -8.99 6.76 14.69
N ALA A 66 -9.05 7.51 15.78
CA ALA A 66 -8.78 6.95 17.09
C ALA A 66 -9.80 5.84 17.39
N ASP A 67 -9.31 4.73 17.91
CA ASP A 67 -10.19 3.64 18.32
C ASP A 67 -11.07 4.13 19.49
N PRO A 68 -12.37 3.83 19.49
CA PRO A 68 -13.20 4.06 20.67
C PRO A 68 -12.57 3.35 21.86
N LYS A 69 -12.46 4.03 22.98
CA LYS A 69 -11.81 3.55 24.23
C LYS A 69 -12.31 2.18 24.73
N GLU A 70 -13.40 1.69 24.18
CA GLU A 70 -14.03 0.40 24.56
C GLU A 70 -13.33 -0.82 23.97
N MET A 71 -12.43 -0.67 22.97
CA MET A 71 -11.83 -1.81 22.28
C MET A 71 -10.36 -2.08 22.64
N GLY A 72 -9.67 -1.18 23.31
CA GLY A 72 -8.31 -1.39 23.83
C GLY A 72 -7.19 -1.50 22.78
N PHE A 73 -7.50 -1.26 21.52
CA PHE A 73 -6.57 -1.33 20.39
C PHE A 73 -6.45 0.05 19.75
N GLY A 74 -5.25 0.41 19.32
CA GLY A 74 -4.98 1.69 18.67
C GLY A 74 -5.94 1.97 17.51
N GLY A 75 -6.08 3.22 17.10
CA GLY A 75 -6.93 3.61 16.01
C GLY A 75 -6.56 2.97 14.67
N HIS A 76 -7.34 3.20 13.64
CA HIS A 76 -7.09 2.73 12.29
C HIS A 76 -7.15 3.88 11.29
N ALA A 77 -6.38 3.77 10.22
CA ALA A 77 -6.47 4.69 9.10
C ALA A 77 -7.77 4.46 8.32
N THR A 78 -8.40 5.54 7.88
CA THR A 78 -9.54 5.49 6.96
C THR A 78 -9.11 5.64 5.52
N ASP A 79 -7.88 6.12 5.28
CA ASP A 79 -7.27 6.18 3.97
C ASP A 79 -6.68 4.82 3.57
N ALA A 80 -6.75 4.49 2.29
CA ALA A 80 -6.18 3.26 1.74
C ALA A 80 -4.65 3.33 1.58
N CYS A 81 -4.07 4.54 1.59
CA CYS A 81 -2.68 4.78 1.26
C CYS A 81 -2.04 5.81 2.20
N CYS A 82 -0.73 5.67 2.44
CA CYS A 82 0.08 6.61 3.22
C CYS A 82 0.64 7.70 2.32
N ASP A 83 0.57 8.96 2.73
CA ASP A 83 1.13 10.10 2.00
C ASP A 83 2.65 10.07 1.96
N VAL A 84 3.22 10.45 0.80
CA VAL A 84 4.66 10.49 0.53
C VAL A 84 5.08 11.88 0.10
N VAL A 85 6.13 12.37 0.75
CA VAL A 85 6.64 13.73 0.58
C VAL A 85 7.85 13.77 -0.34
N CYS A 86 7.92 14.81 -1.18
CA CYS A 86 9.08 15.13 -2.00
C CYS A 86 10.26 15.61 -1.14
N THR A 87 11.41 14.97 -1.25
CA THR A 87 12.64 15.34 -0.52
C THR A 87 13.77 15.82 -1.42
N SER A 88 13.71 15.49 -2.71
CA SER A 88 14.68 15.93 -3.72
C SER A 88 14.01 16.10 -5.07
N ILE A 89 14.55 17.01 -5.89
CA ILE A 89 14.03 17.31 -7.23
C ILE A 89 15.19 17.33 -8.21
N GLU A 90 15.06 16.51 -9.26
CA GLU A 90 15.99 16.44 -10.38
C GLU A 90 15.23 16.68 -11.68
N LYS A 91 15.68 17.62 -12.50
CA LYS A 91 15.14 17.83 -13.85
C LYS A 91 15.95 17.01 -14.84
N THR A 92 15.26 16.22 -15.64
CA THR A 92 15.88 15.44 -16.71
C THR A 92 15.98 16.26 -18.00
N ASP A 93 16.91 15.90 -18.89
CA ASP A 93 17.15 16.63 -20.15
C ASP A 93 15.93 16.67 -21.08
N ASP A 94 15.03 15.72 -20.95
CA ASP A 94 13.77 15.63 -21.72
C ASP A 94 12.58 16.33 -21.04
N GLY A 95 12.85 17.17 -20.04
CA GLY A 95 11.86 18.01 -19.36
C GLY A 95 10.98 17.30 -18.32
N ARG A 96 11.29 16.05 -17.97
CA ARG A 96 10.65 15.38 -16.85
C ARG A 96 11.25 15.86 -15.53
N ILE A 97 10.54 15.60 -14.44
CA ILE A 97 10.94 15.95 -13.08
C ILE A 97 10.94 14.67 -12.25
N LYS A 98 12.10 14.26 -11.76
CA LYS A 98 12.24 13.17 -10.82
C LYS A 98 12.20 13.74 -9.40
N CYS A 99 11.24 13.27 -8.62
CA CYS A 99 11.08 13.63 -7.21
C CYS A 99 11.44 12.44 -6.35
N GLY A 100 12.52 12.54 -5.60
CA GLY A 100 12.94 11.53 -4.64
C GLY A 100 12.16 11.66 -3.33
N THR A 101 12.11 10.58 -2.57
CA THR A 101 11.45 10.52 -1.27
C THR A 101 12.42 10.30 -0.11
N GLY A 102 13.66 9.88 -0.41
CA GLY A 102 14.64 9.46 0.60
C GLY A 102 14.25 8.19 1.34
N ILE A 103 13.30 7.41 0.81
CA ILE A 103 12.72 6.24 1.46
C ILE A 103 13.21 4.98 0.78
N HIS A 104 13.73 4.05 1.61
CA HIS A 104 14.09 2.70 1.24
C HIS A 104 13.37 1.73 2.15
N VAL A 105 12.94 0.59 1.62
CA VAL A 105 12.19 -0.41 2.41
C VAL A 105 12.73 -1.81 2.22
N ALA A 106 12.42 -2.67 3.18
CA ALA A 106 12.53 -4.12 3.02
C ALA A 106 11.15 -4.73 3.32
N LEU A 107 10.63 -5.42 2.35
CA LEU A 107 9.37 -6.16 2.42
C LEU A 107 9.67 -7.63 2.73
N GLU A 108 8.67 -8.34 3.20
CA GLU A 108 8.72 -9.78 3.50
C GLU A 108 7.50 -10.44 2.81
N ASP A 109 7.50 -11.76 2.75
CA ASP A 109 6.35 -12.58 2.31
C ASP A 109 5.85 -12.31 0.89
N ARG A 110 6.76 -11.97 -0.04
CA ARG A 110 6.46 -11.68 -1.45
C ARG A 110 5.57 -10.47 -1.67
N ASP A 111 5.53 -9.57 -0.71
CA ASP A 111 4.84 -8.31 -0.85
C ASP A 111 5.57 -7.38 -1.83
N SER A 112 4.84 -6.42 -2.34
CA SER A 112 5.40 -5.29 -3.08
C SER A 112 4.83 -4.00 -2.54
N LEU A 113 5.62 -2.93 -2.62
CA LEU A 113 5.17 -1.58 -2.29
C LEU A 113 4.95 -0.80 -3.57
N THR A 114 3.77 -0.29 -3.76
CA THR A 114 3.43 0.54 -4.92
C THR A 114 3.28 1.99 -4.50
N ILE A 115 3.91 2.91 -5.27
CA ILE A 115 3.67 4.33 -5.12
C ILE A 115 2.71 4.82 -6.21
N ARG A 116 1.63 5.47 -5.79
CA ARG A 116 0.63 6.09 -6.64
C ARG A 116 0.72 7.60 -6.57
N PRO A 117 0.34 8.33 -7.64
CA PRO A 117 0.26 9.78 -7.58
C PRO A 117 -0.83 10.22 -6.61
N ASN A 118 -0.57 11.27 -5.86
CA ASN A 118 -1.62 11.99 -5.15
C ASN A 118 -2.52 12.71 -6.17
N SER A 119 -3.81 12.77 -5.91
CA SER A 119 -4.80 13.40 -6.82
C SER A 119 -4.53 14.90 -7.11
N ARG A 120 -3.82 15.59 -6.22
CA ARG A 120 -3.38 16.98 -6.40
C ARG A 120 -2.48 17.15 -7.62
N ILE A 121 -1.68 16.14 -7.95
CA ILE A 121 -0.70 16.18 -9.06
C ILE A 121 -1.37 16.50 -10.40
N THR A 122 -2.54 15.94 -10.67
CA THR A 122 -3.31 16.23 -11.88
C THR A 122 -3.72 17.71 -11.95
N LYS A 123 -4.13 18.31 -10.82
CA LYS A 123 -4.48 19.73 -10.74
C LYS A 123 -3.26 20.64 -10.91
N MET A 124 -2.07 20.16 -10.59
CA MET A 124 -0.80 20.88 -10.79
C MET A 124 -0.32 20.82 -12.24
N GLY A 125 -0.95 20.04 -13.11
CA GLY A 125 -0.63 19.94 -14.53
C GLY A 125 0.41 18.88 -14.86
N TYR A 126 0.48 17.80 -14.10
CA TYR A 126 1.41 16.68 -14.31
C TYR A 126 0.69 15.34 -14.46
N VAL A 127 1.37 14.43 -15.12
CA VAL A 127 1.12 12.98 -15.08
C VAL A 127 2.37 12.27 -14.59
N VAL A 128 2.19 11.08 -14.02
CA VAL A 128 3.30 10.24 -13.58
C VAL A 128 3.82 9.44 -14.77
N ALA A 129 5.13 9.56 -15.07
CA ALA A 129 5.76 8.91 -16.20
C ALA A 129 6.26 7.48 -15.88
N ASN A 130 6.40 7.12 -14.60
CA ASN A 130 6.80 5.79 -14.13
C ASN A 130 5.71 5.08 -13.31
N ALA A 131 4.44 5.40 -13.56
CA ALA A 131 3.32 4.79 -12.83
C ALA A 131 2.81 3.48 -13.46
N PRO A 132 2.36 2.53 -12.61
CA PRO A 132 2.68 2.51 -11.19
C PRO A 132 4.15 2.14 -10.95
N MET A 133 4.84 2.85 -10.08
CA MET A 133 6.14 2.39 -9.61
C MET A 133 5.92 1.33 -8.54
N THR A 134 6.42 0.14 -8.78
CA THR A 134 6.33 -0.98 -7.85
C THR A 134 7.74 -1.39 -7.44
N GLY A 135 7.99 -1.46 -6.15
CA GLY A 135 9.19 -2.05 -5.57
C GLY A 135 8.90 -3.45 -5.09
N ASP A 136 9.60 -4.42 -5.64
CA ASP A 136 9.49 -5.82 -5.25
C ASP A 136 10.10 -6.08 -3.87
N GLU A 137 9.83 -7.25 -3.30
CA GLU A 137 10.38 -7.71 -2.02
C GLU A 137 11.91 -7.52 -1.91
N CYS A 138 12.64 -7.79 -2.99
CA CYS A 138 14.10 -7.65 -3.03
C CYS A 138 14.61 -6.24 -3.39
N TYR A 139 13.74 -5.29 -3.72
CA TYR A 139 14.15 -3.93 -4.05
C TYR A 139 14.63 -3.19 -2.80
N ARG A 140 15.79 -2.54 -2.90
CA ARG A 140 16.42 -1.77 -1.80
C ARG A 140 16.78 -0.35 -2.21
N GLY A 141 16.44 0.04 -3.45
CA GLY A 141 16.66 1.40 -3.94
C GLY A 141 15.71 2.41 -3.31
N GLU A 142 16.01 3.68 -3.55
CA GLU A 142 15.11 4.77 -3.18
C GLU A 142 13.82 4.71 -3.99
N PHE A 143 12.70 4.96 -3.33
CA PHE A 143 11.44 5.22 -4.04
C PHE A 143 11.41 6.66 -4.55
N PHE A 144 10.98 6.83 -5.80
CA PHE A 144 10.87 8.15 -6.44
C PHE A 144 9.70 8.16 -7.44
N ILE A 145 9.21 9.34 -7.76
CA ILE A 145 8.20 9.53 -8.81
C ILE A 145 8.78 10.41 -9.92
N VAL A 146 8.54 10.03 -11.15
CA VAL A 146 8.89 10.84 -12.32
C VAL A 146 7.63 11.47 -12.88
N PHE A 147 7.61 12.78 -12.92
CA PHE A 147 6.50 13.58 -13.45
C PHE A 147 6.82 14.11 -14.86
N ARG A 148 5.79 14.11 -15.70
CA ARG A 148 5.80 14.80 -16.99
C ARG A 148 4.77 15.92 -16.95
N PRO A 149 5.13 17.19 -17.26
CA PRO A 149 4.16 18.25 -17.41
C PRO A 149 3.26 17.98 -18.63
N ILE A 150 1.99 18.31 -18.50
CA ILE A 150 0.96 18.15 -19.56
C ILE A 150 0.30 19.49 -19.91
N VAL A 151 0.77 20.57 -19.32
CA VAL A 151 0.37 21.95 -19.59
C VAL A 151 1.61 22.81 -19.73
N ASP A 152 1.51 23.96 -20.42
CA ASP A 152 2.65 24.86 -20.67
C ASP A 152 3.21 25.47 -19.38
N ASN A 153 2.37 25.76 -18.40
CA ASN A 153 2.75 26.38 -17.13
C ASN A 153 2.24 25.54 -15.94
N PRO A 154 2.87 24.41 -15.65
CA PRO A 154 2.47 23.58 -14.52
C PRO A 154 2.83 24.27 -13.19
N THR A 155 2.02 24.04 -12.16
CA THR A 155 2.35 24.51 -10.82
C THR A 155 3.63 23.82 -10.34
N PRO A 156 4.67 24.55 -9.88
CA PRO A 156 5.91 23.93 -9.44
C PRO A 156 5.71 22.92 -8.31
N ILE A 157 6.41 21.80 -8.40
CA ILE A 157 6.55 20.85 -7.28
C ILE A 157 7.70 21.33 -6.42
N ASN A 158 7.51 21.37 -5.11
CA ASN A 158 8.51 21.81 -4.15
C ASN A 158 8.89 20.68 -3.19
N ILE A 159 10.09 20.77 -2.61
CA ILE A 159 10.48 19.92 -1.48
C ILE A 159 9.49 20.16 -0.34
N GLY A 160 8.95 19.07 0.23
CA GLY A 160 7.90 19.12 1.27
C GLY A 160 6.49 18.94 0.71
N ASP A 161 6.28 19.00 -0.60
CA ASP A 161 4.97 18.70 -1.19
C ASP A 161 4.66 17.19 -1.10
N VAL A 162 3.41 16.85 -0.79
CA VAL A 162 2.91 15.48 -0.94
C VAL A 162 2.77 15.18 -2.43
N ILE A 163 3.55 14.21 -2.92
CA ILE A 163 3.67 13.89 -4.33
C ILE A 163 3.02 12.56 -4.71
N GLY A 164 2.86 11.68 -3.77
CA GLY A 164 2.34 10.34 -4.00
C GLY A 164 1.82 9.71 -2.72
N GLN A 165 1.42 8.46 -2.86
CA GLN A 165 0.88 7.67 -1.76
C GLN A 165 1.37 6.24 -1.89
N PHE A 166 1.80 5.64 -0.78
CA PHE A 166 2.17 4.22 -0.72
C PHE A 166 0.98 3.34 -0.39
N GLU A 167 0.93 2.20 -1.07
CA GLU A 167 0.05 1.08 -0.73
C GLU A 167 0.80 -0.25 -0.86
N ILE A 168 0.37 -1.26 -0.13
CA ILE A 168 0.74 -2.65 -0.34
C ILE A 168 -0.46 -3.35 -0.98
N PRO A 169 -0.42 -3.64 -2.27
CA PRO A 169 -1.48 -4.35 -2.93
C PRO A 169 -1.44 -5.85 -2.55
N HIS A 170 -2.59 -6.46 -2.34
CA HIS A 170 -2.68 -7.90 -2.15
C HIS A 170 -2.38 -8.61 -3.46
N HIS A 171 -1.16 -9.09 -3.63
CA HIS A 171 -0.76 -9.85 -4.80
C HIS A 171 -1.02 -11.34 -4.61
N ARG A 172 -1.78 -11.91 -5.55
CA ARG A 172 -1.78 -13.36 -5.77
C ARG A 172 -0.77 -13.67 -6.87
N GLN A 173 0.08 -14.65 -6.65
CA GLN A 173 0.95 -15.15 -7.72
C GLN A 173 0.11 -15.75 -8.82
N ILE A 174 0.48 -15.47 -10.07
CA ILE A 174 -0.18 -16.01 -11.24
C ILE A 174 0.46 -17.37 -11.54
N CYS A 175 -0.34 -18.42 -11.58
CA CYS A 175 0.03 -19.71 -12.16
C CYS A 175 -0.56 -19.76 -13.57
N TRP A 176 0.30 -19.69 -14.56
CA TRP A 176 -0.12 -19.73 -15.95
C TRP A 176 -0.47 -21.16 -16.35
N GLU A 177 -1.66 -21.37 -16.90
CA GLU A 177 -2.13 -22.62 -17.50
C GLU A 177 -2.28 -22.43 -19.02
N PRO A 178 -1.23 -22.72 -19.80
CA PRO A 178 -1.28 -22.54 -21.25
C PRO A 178 -2.34 -23.45 -21.89
N VAL A 179 -3.21 -22.84 -22.68
CA VAL A 179 -4.17 -23.57 -23.54
C VAL A 179 -3.67 -23.63 -24.98
N LYS A 180 -4.21 -24.55 -25.76
CA LYS A 180 -3.74 -24.79 -27.16
C LYS A 180 -4.43 -23.86 -28.14
N ASN A 181 -5.72 -23.62 -27.95
CA ASN A 181 -6.54 -22.82 -28.87
C ASN A 181 -7.17 -21.67 -28.12
N LEU A 182 -7.54 -20.62 -28.84
CA LEU A 182 -8.20 -19.44 -28.25
C LEU A 182 -9.55 -19.82 -27.61
N GLU A 183 -10.28 -20.75 -28.23
CA GLU A 183 -11.59 -21.20 -27.78
C GLU A 183 -11.52 -21.95 -26.43
N ASP A 184 -10.36 -22.51 -26.08
CA ASP A 184 -10.13 -23.20 -24.81
C ASP A 184 -10.17 -22.20 -23.61
N LEU A 185 -10.11 -20.88 -23.86
CA LEU A 185 -10.31 -19.83 -22.85
C LEU A 185 -11.77 -19.70 -22.42
N GLY A 186 -12.68 -20.33 -23.17
CA GLY A 186 -14.12 -20.25 -22.96
C GLY A 186 -14.80 -19.08 -23.70
N ILE A 187 -16.10 -19.22 -23.90
CA ILE A 187 -16.94 -18.19 -24.53
C ILE A 187 -17.66 -17.43 -23.47
N THR A 188 -17.66 -16.08 -23.59
CA THR A 188 -18.39 -15.19 -22.69
C THR A 188 -19.26 -14.22 -23.48
N ASP A 189 -20.33 -13.71 -22.89
CA ASP A 189 -21.20 -12.71 -23.53
C ASP A 189 -20.47 -11.42 -23.89
N ARG A 190 -19.34 -11.13 -23.22
CA ARG A 190 -18.49 -9.97 -23.53
C ARG A 190 -17.58 -10.21 -24.72
N GLY A 191 -17.11 -11.44 -24.94
CA GLY A 191 -16.13 -11.79 -25.97
C GLY A 191 -14.86 -10.91 -25.88
N ASP A 192 -14.50 -10.30 -27.00
CA ASP A 192 -13.37 -9.36 -27.15
C ASP A 192 -13.78 -7.89 -26.98
N GLY A 193 -15.00 -7.62 -26.53
CA GLY A 193 -15.54 -6.27 -26.34
C GLY A 193 -14.71 -5.45 -25.34
N GLY A 194 -14.11 -4.34 -25.83
CA GLY A 194 -13.35 -3.37 -25.04
C GLY A 194 -13.72 -1.92 -25.42
N PHE A 195 -12.98 -0.95 -24.86
CA PHE A 195 -13.05 0.48 -25.19
C PHE A 195 -14.48 1.07 -25.23
N GLY A 196 -15.33 0.69 -24.29
CA GLY A 196 -16.70 1.20 -24.19
C GLY A 196 -17.75 0.44 -25.03
N SER A 197 -17.45 -0.78 -25.48
CA SER A 197 -18.41 -1.63 -26.20
C SER A 197 -19.74 -1.86 -25.44
N THR A 198 -19.73 -1.68 -24.10
CA THR A 198 -20.92 -1.76 -23.22
C THR A 198 -21.70 -0.45 -23.08
N ALA A 199 -21.18 0.68 -23.62
CA ALA A 199 -21.82 2.00 -23.50
C ALA A 199 -22.98 2.22 -24.51
N LYS A 200 -23.32 1.20 -25.30
CA LYS A 200 -24.46 1.21 -26.22
C LYS A 200 -25.49 0.17 -25.79
N LYS A 201 -26.10 0.39 -24.64
CA LYS A 201 -27.40 -0.20 -24.29
C LYS A 201 -28.32 0.85 -23.74
#